data_2cd4edb1ab27f7ccf99af6553d2a757d
#
_entry.id   2cd4edb1ab27f7ccf99af6553d2a757d
#
_cell.length_a   1.000
_cell.length_b   1.000
_cell.length_c   1.000
_cell.angle_alpha   90.00
_cell.angle_beta   90.00
_cell.angle_gamma   90.00
#
_symmetry.space_group_name_H-M   'P 1'
#
loop_
_entity.id
_entity.type
_entity.pdbx_description
1 polymer ?
#
loop_
_entity_poly.entity_id
_entity_poly.type
_entity_poly.pdbx_seq_one_letter_code
_entity_poly.pdbx_strand_id
1 'polypeptide(L)'
;MNLPETIGEWALADFPVTYDRETIFDYINGAGEVYRSYAFKGVQVGRYQEAGGGELNVEVFDMGTTEDAYGVFSYAREEERRGIGAAFESRGSVLCFWQDRFYVCVAEEPGTDAPDSALEQMARGLSQGLPPGGERPALVDALPEEGLVPNSQRFFHTHQSLNYHYYLARENVLNLGTENDAVLARYRAGPSTLLLVDYREESKASEALTSFRDQITGGIEAAEPRSGAFVASRQEGSYLIVVLESASGEASEALLNSAATRLQTLRR
;
A
#
# COMPACT_ATOMS: atom_id res chain seq x y z
N MET A 1 -18.62 -3.91 10.86
CA MET A 1 -19.44 -2.80 10.33
C MET A 1 -20.56 -3.42 9.50
N ASN A 2 -21.74 -2.82 9.43
CA ASN A 2 -22.81 -3.31 8.54
C ASN A 2 -23.01 -2.29 7.41
N LEU A 3 -23.10 -2.76 6.18
CA LEU A 3 -23.49 -1.92 5.05
C LEU A 3 -24.87 -1.32 5.30
N PRO A 4 -25.08 0.00 5.09
CA PRO A 4 -26.39 0.62 5.29
C PRO A 4 -27.42 0.11 4.29
N GLU A 5 -28.69 0.02 4.71
CA GLU A 5 -29.77 -0.43 3.82
C GLU A 5 -29.99 0.53 2.63
N THR A 6 -29.71 1.82 2.84
CA THR A 6 -29.86 2.85 1.80
C THR A 6 -28.73 3.89 1.87
N ILE A 7 -28.29 4.39 0.72
CA ILE A 7 -27.39 5.53 0.56
C ILE A 7 -27.95 6.43 -0.55
N GLY A 8 -28.52 7.58 -0.17
CA GLY A 8 -29.22 8.45 -1.11
C GLY A 8 -30.38 7.71 -1.78
N GLU A 9 -30.36 7.62 -3.11
CA GLU A 9 -31.40 6.92 -3.90
C GLU A 9 -31.07 5.43 -4.13
N TRP A 10 -29.92 4.96 -3.62
CA TRP A 10 -29.44 3.60 -3.73
C TRP A 10 -29.94 2.74 -2.58
N ALA A 11 -30.56 1.61 -2.87
CA ALA A 11 -31.00 0.63 -1.89
C ALA A 11 -30.19 -0.68 -2.02
N LEU A 12 -29.87 -1.29 -0.88
CA LEU A 12 -29.22 -2.59 -0.84
C LEU A 12 -30.17 -3.66 -1.42
N ALA A 13 -29.73 -4.33 -2.50
CA ALA A 13 -30.57 -5.27 -3.24
C ALA A 13 -30.75 -6.60 -2.53
N ASP A 14 -29.68 -7.08 -1.87
CA ASP A 14 -29.64 -8.37 -1.20
C ASP A 14 -28.92 -8.23 0.15
N PHE A 15 -28.98 -9.26 1.00
CA PHE A 15 -28.16 -9.30 2.21
C PHE A 15 -26.68 -9.31 1.89
N PRO A 16 -25.87 -8.44 2.53
CA PRO A 16 -24.44 -8.44 2.31
C PRO A 16 -23.78 -9.78 2.64
N VAL A 17 -22.83 -10.19 1.83
CA VAL A 17 -22.00 -11.37 2.09
C VAL A 17 -20.72 -10.93 2.77
N THR A 18 -20.26 -11.70 3.75
CA THR A 18 -19.01 -11.43 4.46
C THR A 18 -18.03 -12.56 4.24
N TYR A 19 -16.78 -12.19 3.93
CA TYR A 19 -15.67 -13.12 3.81
C TYR A 19 -14.56 -12.70 4.79
N ASP A 20 -13.96 -13.67 5.45
CA ASP A 20 -12.84 -13.51 6.38
C ASP A 20 -11.51 -13.97 5.77
N ARG A 21 -10.45 -14.08 6.60
CA ARG A 21 -9.14 -14.54 6.16
C ARG A 21 -9.12 -15.95 5.56
N GLU A 22 -10.07 -16.80 5.92
CA GLU A 22 -10.14 -18.19 5.45
C GLU A 22 -10.94 -18.28 4.16
N THR A 23 -12.02 -17.52 4.06
CA THR A 23 -13.01 -17.57 2.97
C THR A 23 -12.80 -16.54 1.87
N ILE A 24 -11.86 -15.59 2.01
CA ILE A 24 -11.60 -14.54 1.01
C ILE A 24 -11.29 -15.11 -0.38
N PHE A 25 -10.69 -16.30 -0.44
CA PHE A 25 -10.37 -16.98 -1.71
C PHE A 25 -11.61 -17.48 -2.46
N ASP A 26 -12.71 -17.74 -1.77
CA ASP A 26 -13.99 -18.09 -2.40
C ASP A 26 -14.58 -16.89 -3.17
N TYR A 27 -14.20 -15.68 -2.74
CA TYR A 27 -14.64 -14.43 -3.36
C TYR A 27 -13.72 -13.95 -4.49
N ILE A 28 -12.42 -13.77 -4.20
CA ILE A 28 -11.46 -13.13 -5.13
C ILE A 28 -10.29 -14.01 -5.54
N ASN A 29 -10.41 -15.33 -5.36
CA ASN A 29 -9.37 -16.30 -5.75
C ASN A 29 -7.97 -15.91 -5.20
N GLY A 30 -6.92 -16.09 -6.02
CA GLY A 30 -5.54 -15.79 -5.64
C GLY A 30 -5.25 -14.34 -5.24
N ALA A 31 -6.09 -13.37 -5.64
CA ALA A 31 -5.94 -11.98 -5.24
C ALA A 31 -6.16 -11.78 -3.72
N GLY A 32 -6.80 -12.73 -3.03
CA GLY A 32 -6.94 -12.74 -1.57
C GLY A 32 -5.62 -12.69 -0.81
N GLU A 33 -4.52 -13.17 -1.40
CA GLU A 33 -3.20 -13.11 -0.80
C GLU A 33 -2.72 -11.66 -0.54
N VAL A 34 -3.10 -10.72 -1.38
CA VAL A 34 -2.76 -9.29 -1.17
C VAL A 34 -3.30 -8.82 0.17
N TYR A 35 -4.58 -9.05 0.44
CA TYR A 35 -5.22 -8.63 1.70
C TYR A 35 -4.65 -9.38 2.91
N ARG A 36 -4.39 -10.68 2.75
CA ARG A 36 -3.82 -11.52 3.81
C ARG A 36 -2.38 -11.18 4.18
N SER A 37 -1.65 -10.47 3.31
CA SER A 37 -0.32 -9.95 3.62
C SER A 37 -0.33 -8.79 4.60
N TYR A 38 -1.52 -8.31 4.99
CA TYR A 38 -1.81 -7.30 6.01
C TYR A 38 -2.63 -7.90 7.15
N ALA A 39 -2.98 -7.10 8.16
CA ALA A 39 -3.81 -7.52 9.30
C ALA A 39 -5.30 -7.66 8.98
N PHE A 40 -5.65 -7.91 7.72
CA PHE A 40 -7.00 -8.06 7.20
C PHE A 40 -7.91 -8.90 8.11
N LYS A 41 -9.11 -8.39 8.40
CA LYS A 41 -10.12 -9.02 9.28
C LYS A 41 -11.27 -9.63 8.50
N GLY A 42 -11.69 -8.98 7.41
CA GLY A 42 -12.78 -9.42 6.58
C GLY A 42 -13.20 -8.36 5.58
N VAL A 43 -13.99 -8.78 4.60
CA VAL A 43 -14.65 -7.90 3.63
C VAL A 43 -16.15 -8.12 3.67
N GLN A 44 -16.92 -7.04 3.66
CA GLN A 44 -18.35 -7.04 3.38
C GLN A 44 -18.59 -6.64 1.95
N VAL A 45 -19.38 -7.46 1.24
CA VAL A 45 -19.74 -7.24 -0.16
C VAL A 45 -21.25 -7.04 -0.24
N GLY A 46 -21.68 -5.97 -0.87
CA GLY A 46 -23.10 -5.67 -1.08
C GLY A 46 -23.37 -5.08 -2.45
N ARG A 47 -24.53 -5.39 -2.99
CA ARG A 47 -25.00 -4.85 -4.26
C ARG A 47 -26.09 -3.83 -3.99
N TYR A 48 -25.95 -2.65 -4.59
CA TYR A 48 -26.93 -1.57 -4.50
C TYR A 48 -27.56 -1.31 -5.85
N GLN A 49 -28.86 -1.00 -5.82
CA GLN A 49 -29.66 -0.69 -7.01
C GLN A 49 -30.39 0.64 -6.81
N GLU A 50 -30.56 1.38 -7.91
CA GLU A 50 -31.44 2.55 -7.95
C GLU A 50 -32.66 2.30 -8.86
N ALA A 51 -33.72 3.11 -8.70
CA ALA A 51 -34.96 2.97 -9.46
C ALA A 51 -34.77 3.18 -10.98
N GLY A 52 -33.71 3.85 -11.40
CA GLY A 52 -33.33 4.06 -12.81
C GLY A 52 -32.67 2.85 -13.50
N GLY A 53 -32.37 1.79 -12.75
CA GLY A 53 -31.75 0.56 -13.28
C GLY A 53 -30.22 0.49 -13.16
N GLY A 54 -29.60 1.47 -12.49
CA GLY A 54 -28.18 1.41 -12.14
C GLY A 54 -27.91 0.36 -11.06
N GLU A 55 -26.77 -0.31 -11.15
CA GLU A 55 -26.30 -1.27 -10.13
C GLU A 55 -24.83 -0.97 -9.77
N LEU A 56 -24.55 -0.98 -8.45
CA LEU A 56 -23.21 -0.79 -7.90
C LEU A 56 -22.84 -1.95 -6.98
N ASN A 57 -21.65 -2.48 -7.15
CA ASN A 57 -21.01 -3.37 -6.19
C ASN A 57 -20.18 -2.57 -5.20
N VAL A 58 -20.35 -2.85 -3.92
CA VAL A 58 -19.64 -2.20 -2.81
C VAL A 58 -18.88 -3.25 -2.03
N GLU A 59 -17.60 -3.01 -1.83
CA GLU A 59 -16.70 -3.82 -1.03
C GLU A 59 -16.13 -2.97 0.10
N VAL A 60 -16.28 -3.40 1.35
CA VAL A 60 -15.71 -2.75 2.53
C VAL A 60 -14.78 -3.71 3.23
N PHE A 61 -13.48 -3.52 3.06
CA PHE A 61 -12.42 -4.30 3.68
C PHE A 61 -12.04 -3.70 5.03
N ASP A 62 -12.17 -4.45 6.12
CA ASP A 62 -11.56 -4.13 7.42
C ASP A 62 -10.13 -4.65 7.43
N MET A 63 -9.17 -3.75 7.32
CA MET A 63 -7.75 -4.07 7.25
C MET A 63 -7.08 -4.18 8.63
N GLY A 64 -7.85 -3.93 9.71
CA GLY A 64 -7.38 -4.05 11.08
C GLY A 64 -6.65 -2.82 11.59
N THR A 65 -5.81 -2.17 10.80
CA THR A 65 -5.10 -0.93 11.14
C THR A 65 -5.24 0.11 10.04
N THR A 66 -4.99 1.37 10.38
CA THR A 66 -4.98 2.49 9.41
C THR A 66 -3.83 2.34 8.41
N GLU A 67 -2.67 1.90 8.89
CA GLU A 67 -1.49 1.66 8.08
C GLU A 67 -1.76 0.59 7.01
N ASP A 68 -2.45 -0.48 7.38
CA ASP A 68 -2.75 -1.57 6.46
C ASP A 68 -3.82 -1.19 5.43
N ALA A 69 -4.79 -0.36 5.83
CA ALA A 69 -5.75 0.22 4.89
C ALA A 69 -5.06 1.12 3.85
N TYR A 70 -4.12 1.97 4.31
CA TYR A 70 -3.25 2.72 3.40
C TYR A 70 -2.39 1.78 2.54
N GLY A 71 -1.84 0.71 3.12
CA GLY A 71 -1.02 -0.27 2.42
C GLY A 71 -1.73 -0.86 1.22
N VAL A 72 -2.94 -1.40 1.44
CA VAL A 72 -3.78 -1.95 0.36
C VAL A 72 -4.17 -0.86 -0.66
N PHE A 73 -4.58 0.33 -0.21
CA PHE A 73 -4.85 1.46 -1.10
C PHE A 73 -3.64 1.83 -1.94
N SER A 74 -2.44 1.81 -1.37
CA SER A 74 -1.20 2.13 -2.08
C SER A 74 -0.75 1.03 -3.06
N TYR A 75 -1.23 -0.21 -2.91
CA TYR A 75 -0.71 -1.39 -3.62
C TYR A 75 -0.77 -1.27 -5.15
N ALA A 76 -1.91 -0.81 -5.69
CA ALA A 76 -2.10 -0.66 -7.13
C ALA A 76 -2.43 0.77 -7.57
N ARG A 77 -2.36 1.74 -6.64
CA ARG A 77 -2.71 3.13 -6.89
C ARG A 77 -1.85 3.77 -7.96
N GLU A 78 -2.48 4.42 -8.92
CA GLU A 78 -1.84 5.24 -9.95
C GLU A 78 -2.02 6.73 -9.67
N GLU A 79 -3.20 7.12 -9.17
CA GLU A 79 -3.54 8.50 -8.83
C GLU A 79 -4.06 8.58 -7.40
N GLU A 80 -3.85 9.71 -6.75
CA GLU A 80 -4.40 9.99 -5.43
C GLU A 80 -5.12 11.32 -5.46
N ARG A 81 -6.39 11.32 -5.06
CA ARG A 81 -7.26 12.50 -4.94
C ARG A 81 -7.73 12.65 -3.50
N ARG A 82 -8.10 13.89 -3.14
CA ARG A 82 -8.65 14.24 -1.82
C ARG A 82 -10.13 14.55 -1.92
N GLY A 83 -10.86 14.38 -0.81
CA GLY A 83 -12.26 14.77 -0.69
C GLY A 83 -13.24 13.61 -0.48
N ILE A 84 -12.78 12.35 -0.52
CA ILE A 84 -13.52 11.17 -0.07
C ILE A 84 -12.54 10.36 0.79
N GLY A 85 -12.96 9.99 1.99
CA GLY A 85 -12.07 9.36 2.97
C GLY A 85 -10.81 10.19 3.25
N ALA A 86 -9.72 9.53 3.59
CA ALA A 86 -8.40 10.15 3.69
C ALA A 86 -7.82 10.46 2.30
N ALA A 87 -8.02 9.54 1.35
CA ALA A 87 -7.74 9.72 -0.08
C ALA A 87 -8.51 8.68 -0.90
N PHE A 88 -8.71 8.98 -2.18
CA PHE A 88 -9.38 8.09 -3.12
C PHE A 88 -8.70 8.08 -4.50
N GLU A 89 -9.01 7.07 -5.26
CA GLU A 89 -8.69 6.93 -6.68
C GLU A 89 -9.96 6.56 -7.44
N SER A 90 -10.15 7.12 -8.65
CA SER A 90 -11.24 6.74 -9.53
C SER A 90 -10.68 6.42 -10.91
N ARG A 91 -10.94 5.22 -11.40
CA ARG A 91 -10.50 4.73 -12.72
C ARG A 91 -11.64 4.02 -13.43
N GLY A 92 -12.12 4.62 -14.53
CA GLY A 92 -13.25 4.07 -15.29
C GLY A 92 -14.46 3.87 -14.40
N SER A 93 -14.95 2.65 -14.34
CA SER A 93 -16.13 2.24 -13.58
C SER A 93 -15.85 1.84 -12.12
N VAL A 94 -14.68 2.19 -11.55
CA VAL A 94 -14.31 1.84 -10.18
C VAL A 94 -13.77 3.05 -9.44
N LEU A 95 -14.23 3.24 -8.20
CA LEU A 95 -13.69 4.20 -7.25
C LEU A 95 -13.33 3.46 -5.97
N CYS A 96 -12.07 3.61 -5.53
CA CYS A 96 -11.62 3.08 -4.25
C CYS A 96 -11.09 4.20 -3.35
N PHE A 97 -11.36 4.10 -2.05
CA PHE A 97 -10.83 5.02 -1.03
C PHE A 97 -10.42 4.28 0.23
N TRP A 98 -9.63 4.94 1.05
CA TRP A 98 -9.32 4.45 2.39
C TRP A 98 -9.68 5.48 3.45
N GLN A 99 -10.10 5.00 4.62
CA GLN A 99 -10.46 5.84 5.77
C GLN A 99 -10.33 5.02 7.04
N ASP A 100 -9.59 5.55 8.04
CA ASP A 100 -9.26 4.78 9.23
C ASP A 100 -8.69 3.40 8.81
N ARG A 101 -9.15 2.31 9.37
CA ARG A 101 -8.72 0.94 9.03
C ARG A 101 -9.45 0.31 7.84
N PHE A 102 -10.28 1.09 7.15
CA PHE A 102 -11.11 0.56 6.06
C PHE A 102 -10.56 0.94 4.69
N TYR A 103 -10.52 -0.04 3.79
CA TYR A 103 -10.35 0.14 2.37
C TYR A 103 -11.68 -0.19 1.70
N VAL A 104 -12.19 0.71 0.89
CA VAL A 104 -13.53 0.62 0.31
C VAL A 104 -13.45 0.78 -1.20
N CYS A 105 -14.08 -0.12 -1.94
CA CYS A 105 -14.23 -0.01 -3.39
C CYS A 105 -15.71 0.00 -3.77
N VAL A 106 -16.05 0.84 -4.72
CA VAL A 106 -17.34 0.92 -5.39
C VAL A 106 -17.12 0.71 -6.87
N ALA A 107 -17.80 -0.23 -7.46
CA ALA A 107 -17.70 -0.54 -8.89
C ALA A 107 -19.09 -0.56 -9.53
N GLU A 108 -19.21 -0.01 -10.74
CA GLU A 108 -20.41 -0.16 -11.57
C GLU A 108 -20.52 -1.61 -12.08
N GLU A 109 -21.72 -2.16 -12.01
CA GLU A 109 -21.99 -3.48 -12.60
C GLU A 109 -22.03 -3.35 -14.13
N PRO A 110 -21.28 -4.19 -14.87
CA PRO A 110 -21.25 -4.12 -16.31
C PRO A 110 -22.65 -4.26 -16.97
N GLY A 111 -22.98 -3.34 -17.86
CA GLY A 111 -24.23 -3.37 -18.62
C GLY A 111 -25.42 -2.69 -17.91
N THR A 112 -25.17 -1.96 -16.83
CA THR A 112 -26.15 -1.11 -16.15
C THR A 112 -25.96 0.36 -16.52
N ASP A 113 -27.02 1.16 -16.35
CA ASP A 113 -27.01 2.60 -16.68
C ASP A 113 -26.86 3.43 -15.38
N ALA A 114 -25.73 3.29 -14.68
CA ALA A 114 -25.45 4.11 -13.52
C ALA A 114 -25.07 5.55 -13.95
N PRO A 115 -25.55 6.60 -13.24
CA PRO A 115 -25.13 7.98 -13.52
C PRO A 115 -23.63 8.20 -13.31
N ASP A 116 -22.99 9.07 -14.08
CA ASP A 116 -21.54 9.39 -13.96
C ASP A 116 -21.13 9.79 -12.51
N SER A 117 -22.07 10.35 -11.73
CA SER A 117 -21.83 10.72 -10.33
C SER A 117 -22.05 9.60 -9.31
N ALA A 118 -22.53 8.43 -9.73
CA ALA A 118 -22.96 7.35 -8.85
C ALA A 118 -21.84 6.86 -7.92
N LEU A 119 -20.65 6.60 -8.49
CA LEU A 119 -19.48 6.14 -7.72
C LEU A 119 -19.10 7.12 -6.61
N GLU A 120 -19.04 8.42 -6.91
CA GLU A 120 -18.69 9.42 -5.90
C GLU A 120 -19.80 9.60 -4.85
N GLN A 121 -21.07 9.58 -5.23
CA GLN A 121 -22.19 9.70 -4.30
C GLN A 121 -22.21 8.51 -3.32
N MET A 122 -22.06 7.29 -3.86
CA MET A 122 -21.96 6.07 -3.03
C MET A 122 -20.77 6.12 -2.10
N ALA A 123 -19.57 6.43 -2.61
CA ALA A 123 -18.36 6.51 -1.81
C ALA A 123 -18.43 7.57 -0.70
N ARG A 124 -19.02 8.75 -0.97
CA ARG A 124 -19.26 9.80 0.05
C ARG A 124 -20.24 9.33 1.13
N GLY A 125 -21.33 8.65 0.73
CA GLY A 125 -22.29 8.09 1.67
C GLY A 125 -21.67 7.03 2.59
N LEU A 126 -20.88 6.13 2.03
CA LEU A 126 -20.12 5.13 2.80
C LEU A 126 -19.11 5.79 3.75
N SER A 127 -18.33 6.76 3.26
CA SER A 127 -17.35 7.50 4.06
C SER A 127 -17.96 8.19 5.29
N GLN A 128 -19.18 8.73 5.18
CA GLN A 128 -19.90 9.34 6.31
C GLN A 128 -20.27 8.33 7.41
N GLY A 129 -20.45 7.06 7.06
CA GLY A 129 -20.75 5.98 8.00
C GLY A 129 -19.53 5.35 8.66
N LEU A 130 -18.32 5.66 8.19
CA LEU A 130 -17.06 5.14 8.72
C LEU A 130 -16.50 6.05 9.83
N PRO A 131 -15.73 5.49 10.80
CA PRO A 131 -14.95 6.30 11.74
C PRO A 131 -14.06 7.30 10.99
N PRO A 132 -13.92 8.55 11.49
CA PRO A 132 -12.96 9.48 10.92
C PRO A 132 -11.53 9.00 11.20
N GLY A 133 -10.63 9.25 10.26
CA GLY A 133 -9.23 8.87 10.39
C GLY A 133 -8.59 8.72 9.02
N GLY A 134 -7.29 8.43 9.02
CA GLY A 134 -6.54 8.24 7.78
C GLY A 134 -5.20 8.96 7.80
N GLU A 135 -4.45 8.81 8.88
CA GLU A 135 -3.04 9.22 8.90
C GLU A 135 -2.22 8.17 8.15
N ARG A 136 -1.36 8.65 7.27
CA ARG A 136 -0.43 7.77 6.55
C ARG A 136 0.56 7.13 7.53
N PRO A 137 1.08 5.92 7.21
CA PRO A 137 2.14 5.33 8.02
C PRO A 137 3.33 6.29 8.18
N ALA A 138 3.86 6.41 9.39
CA ALA A 138 4.99 7.29 9.69
C ALA A 138 6.21 7.02 8.79
N LEU A 139 6.43 5.75 8.41
CA LEU A 139 7.50 5.35 7.52
C LEU A 139 7.33 5.92 6.10
N VAL A 140 6.09 6.13 5.64
CA VAL A 140 5.79 6.80 4.35
C VAL A 140 6.14 8.29 4.44
N ASP A 141 5.85 8.94 5.56
CA ASP A 141 6.16 10.35 5.79
C ASP A 141 7.67 10.60 6.03
N ALA A 142 8.43 9.55 6.33
CA ALA A 142 9.89 9.59 6.40
C ALA A 142 10.59 9.57 5.03
N LEU A 143 9.88 9.33 3.94
CA LEU A 143 10.47 9.37 2.60
C LEU A 143 10.97 10.79 2.27
N PRO A 144 12.19 10.95 1.71
CA PRO A 144 12.65 12.23 1.18
C PRO A 144 11.69 12.77 0.12
N GLU A 145 11.32 14.05 0.21
CA GLU A 145 10.37 14.67 -0.73
C GLU A 145 11.03 15.03 -2.06
N GLU A 146 12.33 15.42 -2.01
CA GLU A 146 13.07 15.85 -3.20
C GLU A 146 13.21 14.70 -4.20
N GLY A 147 12.73 14.91 -5.39
CA GLY A 147 12.80 13.91 -6.47
C GLY A 147 11.81 12.75 -6.36
N LEU A 148 11.00 12.68 -5.31
CA LEU A 148 9.98 11.64 -5.14
C LEU A 148 9.00 11.65 -6.32
N VAL A 149 8.80 10.50 -6.95
CA VAL A 149 7.78 10.34 -8.00
C VAL A 149 6.40 10.28 -7.32
N PRO A 150 5.48 11.17 -7.68
CA PRO A 150 4.14 11.16 -7.10
C PRO A 150 3.46 9.80 -7.23
N ASN A 151 2.74 9.39 -6.19
CA ASN A 151 1.96 8.16 -6.13
C ASN A 151 2.77 6.86 -6.32
N SER A 152 4.11 6.92 -6.21
CA SER A 152 4.96 5.74 -6.32
C SER A 152 5.17 4.99 -5.01
N GLN A 153 4.73 5.55 -3.89
CA GLN A 153 4.89 4.95 -2.57
C GLN A 153 4.04 3.68 -2.46
N ARG A 154 4.65 2.59 -1.97
CA ARG A 154 4.01 1.31 -1.69
C ARG A 154 4.36 0.90 -0.26
N PHE A 155 3.36 0.78 0.60
CA PHE A 155 3.54 0.31 1.97
C PHE A 155 3.13 -1.16 2.06
N PHE A 156 3.96 -2.00 2.68
CA PHE A 156 3.75 -3.45 2.76
C PHE A 156 4.59 -4.06 3.88
N HIS A 157 4.43 -5.38 4.12
CA HIS A 157 5.14 -6.13 5.18
C HIS A 157 5.99 -7.28 4.64
N THR A 158 5.58 -7.90 3.54
CA THR A 158 6.09 -9.21 3.15
C THR A 158 7.03 -9.16 1.96
N HIS A 159 7.93 -10.14 1.91
CA HIS A 159 8.81 -10.38 0.76
C HIS A 159 8.03 -10.57 -0.55
N GLN A 160 6.87 -11.22 -0.50
CA GLN A 160 6.03 -11.42 -1.68
C GLN A 160 5.51 -10.07 -2.21
N SER A 161 5.08 -9.17 -1.33
CA SER A 161 4.64 -7.83 -1.70
C SER A 161 5.79 -6.99 -2.27
N LEU A 162 7.01 -7.10 -1.67
CA LEU A 162 8.19 -6.47 -2.26
C LEU A 162 8.41 -6.95 -3.69
N ASN A 163 8.47 -8.27 -3.91
CA ASN A 163 8.74 -8.85 -5.23
C ASN A 163 7.65 -8.57 -6.27
N TYR A 164 6.43 -8.27 -5.85
CA TYR A 164 5.38 -7.78 -6.75
C TYR A 164 5.69 -6.38 -7.29
N HIS A 165 6.20 -5.48 -6.43
CA HIS A 165 6.52 -4.11 -6.80
C HIS A 165 7.91 -3.94 -7.38
N TYR A 166 8.85 -4.72 -6.84
CA TYR A 166 10.25 -4.75 -7.25
C TYR A 166 10.84 -6.13 -6.97
N TYR A 167 11.12 -6.89 -8.01
CA TYR A 167 11.74 -8.21 -7.85
C TYR A 167 13.18 -8.05 -7.37
N LEU A 168 13.42 -8.33 -6.10
CA LEU A 168 14.73 -8.24 -5.48
C LEU A 168 15.49 -9.57 -5.57
N ALA A 169 14.90 -10.65 -5.09
CA ALA A 169 15.50 -11.99 -5.05
C ALA A 169 14.39 -13.05 -4.88
N ARG A 170 14.72 -14.30 -5.21
CA ARG A 170 13.82 -15.43 -4.95
C ARG A 170 13.62 -15.67 -3.46
N GLU A 171 14.75 -15.64 -2.71
CA GLU A 171 14.76 -15.87 -1.27
C GLU A 171 14.46 -14.57 -0.51
N ASN A 172 13.93 -14.68 0.69
CA ASN A 172 13.60 -13.52 1.54
C ASN A 172 14.87 -12.95 2.21
N VAL A 173 15.73 -12.36 1.40
CA VAL A 173 17.05 -11.85 1.82
C VAL A 173 16.97 -10.69 2.83
N LEU A 174 15.81 -10.08 2.95
CA LEU A 174 15.55 -8.98 3.90
C LEU A 174 14.80 -9.46 5.16
N ASN A 175 14.52 -10.73 5.31
CA ASN A 175 13.75 -11.28 6.43
C ASN A 175 12.43 -10.53 6.69
N LEU A 176 11.72 -10.13 5.61
CA LEU A 176 10.45 -9.43 5.71
C LEU A 176 9.34 -10.37 6.18
N GLY A 177 8.49 -9.88 7.07
CA GLY A 177 7.33 -10.58 7.60
C GLY A 177 6.29 -9.60 8.11
N THR A 178 5.14 -10.11 8.56
CA THR A 178 4.00 -9.28 9.00
C THR A 178 4.29 -8.39 10.22
N GLU A 179 5.41 -8.60 10.91
CA GLU A 179 5.89 -7.78 12.02
C GLU A 179 6.73 -6.57 11.58
N ASN A 180 7.10 -6.49 10.31
CA ASN A 180 7.90 -5.41 9.75
C ASN A 180 7.01 -4.42 8.99
N ASP A 181 7.38 -3.14 9.02
CA ASP A 181 6.84 -2.15 8.10
C ASP A 181 7.86 -1.85 7.02
N ALA A 182 7.43 -1.84 5.77
CA ALA A 182 8.26 -1.51 4.64
C ALA A 182 7.58 -0.50 3.71
N VAL A 183 8.36 0.42 3.17
CA VAL A 183 7.90 1.32 2.11
C VAL A 183 8.89 1.36 0.97
N LEU A 184 8.38 1.18 -0.25
CA LEU A 184 9.11 1.34 -1.50
C LEU A 184 8.65 2.60 -2.21
N ALA A 185 9.59 3.40 -2.76
CA ALA A 185 9.26 4.59 -3.52
C ALA A 185 10.28 4.85 -4.63
N ARG A 186 9.81 5.43 -5.76
CA ARG A 186 10.66 5.78 -6.91
C ARG A 186 11.06 7.25 -6.87
N TYR A 187 12.27 7.54 -7.37
CA TYR A 187 12.86 8.88 -7.40
C TYR A 187 13.28 9.26 -8.82
N ARG A 188 13.20 10.56 -9.15
CA ARG A 188 13.49 11.09 -10.50
C ARG A 188 14.97 11.29 -10.79
N ALA A 189 15.84 11.29 -9.78
CA ALA A 189 17.29 11.43 -9.95
C ALA A 189 17.92 10.14 -10.54
N GLY A 190 17.52 9.77 -11.76
CA GLY A 190 17.75 8.47 -12.38
C GLY A 190 16.63 7.46 -12.02
N PRO A 191 16.74 6.20 -12.43
CA PRO A 191 15.75 5.16 -12.10
C PRO A 191 15.89 4.65 -10.65
N SER A 192 16.15 5.56 -9.68
CA SER A 192 16.41 5.16 -8.28
C SER A 192 15.14 4.74 -7.57
N THR A 193 15.23 3.64 -6.85
CA THR A 193 14.17 3.12 -5.98
C THR A 193 14.71 3.06 -4.55
N LEU A 194 14.00 3.69 -3.62
CA LEU A 194 14.30 3.67 -2.19
C LEU A 194 13.37 2.67 -1.49
N LEU A 195 13.96 1.78 -0.70
CA LEU A 195 13.26 0.90 0.23
C LEU A 195 13.66 1.27 1.65
N LEU A 196 12.69 1.55 2.50
CA LEU A 196 12.85 1.68 3.95
C LEU A 196 12.13 0.51 4.63
N VAL A 197 12.78 -0.09 5.62
CA VAL A 197 12.18 -1.16 6.44
C VAL A 197 12.39 -0.84 7.91
N ASP A 198 11.33 -0.90 8.72
CA ASP A 198 11.40 -0.87 10.18
C ASP A 198 11.27 -2.29 10.74
N TYR A 199 12.33 -2.76 11.36
CA TYR A 199 12.37 -4.07 12.02
C TYR A 199 11.95 -4.01 13.50
N ARG A 200 11.64 -2.82 14.03
CA ARG A 200 11.34 -2.58 15.44
C ARG A 200 12.52 -2.86 16.38
N GLU A 201 13.48 -3.67 15.98
CA GLU A 201 14.66 -4.09 16.73
C GLU A 201 15.93 -3.88 15.92
N GLU A 202 16.96 -3.29 16.54
CA GLU A 202 18.25 -3.00 15.89
C GLU A 202 18.99 -4.27 15.46
N SER A 203 18.89 -5.35 16.26
CA SER A 203 19.48 -6.64 15.95
C SER A 203 18.91 -7.26 14.66
N LYS A 204 17.58 -7.19 14.48
CA LYS A 204 16.91 -7.71 13.26
C LYS A 204 17.28 -6.89 12.03
N ALA A 205 17.38 -5.57 12.16
CA ALA A 205 17.87 -4.71 11.09
C ALA A 205 19.31 -5.05 10.68
N SER A 206 20.18 -5.34 11.66
CA SER A 206 21.57 -5.76 11.43
C SER A 206 21.67 -7.13 10.72
N GLU A 207 20.85 -8.09 11.13
CA GLU A 207 20.77 -9.40 10.48
C GLU A 207 20.31 -9.27 9.02
N ALA A 208 19.27 -8.47 8.78
CA ALA A 208 18.75 -8.23 7.43
C ALA A 208 19.77 -7.50 6.54
N LEU A 209 20.48 -6.49 7.08
CA LEU A 209 21.55 -5.80 6.36
C LEU A 209 22.67 -6.77 5.97
N THR A 210 23.11 -7.64 6.90
CA THR A 210 24.15 -8.64 6.64
C THR A 210 23.70 -9.60 5.55
N SER A 211 22.50 -10.16 5.68
CA SER A 211 21.94 -11.08 4.68
C SER A 211 21.81 -10.42 3.30
N PHE A 212 21.32 -9.17 3.26
CA PHE A 212 21.21 -8.41 2.01
C PHE A 212 22.58 -8.19 1.35
N ARG A 213 23.57 -7.75 2.13
CA ARG A 213 24.92 -7.50 1.61
C ARG A 213 25.57 -8.76 1.08
N ASP A 214 25.51 -9.85 1.83
CA ASP A 214 26.12 -11.12 1.43
C ASP A 214 25.53 -11.66 0.13
N GLN A 215 24.22 -11.57 -0.04
CA GLN A 215 23.52 -12.18 -1.17
C GLN A 215 23.36 -11.25 -2.38
N ILE A 216 23.29 -9.94 -2.17
CA ILE A 216 23.01 -8.97 -3.25
C ILE A 216 24.26 -8.18 -3.65
N THR A 217 25.03 -7.67 -2.68
CA THR A 217 26.16 -6.78 -2.97
C THR A 217 27.54 -7.43 -2.76
N GLY A 218 27.60 -8.74 -2.47
CA GLY A 218 28.85 -9.46 -2.26
C GLY A 218 29.63 -9.02 -1.02
N GLY A 219 28.91 -8.59 0.04
CA GLY A 219 29.48 -8.20 1.34
C GLY A 219 29.90 -6.74 1.43
N ILE A 220 29.67 -5.89 0.41
CA ILE A 220 30.06 -4.48 0.42
C ILE A 220 28.85 -3.55 0.61
N GLU A 221 29.10 -2.33 1.12
CA GLU A 221 28.05 -1.34 1.45
C GLU A 221 27.35 -0.80 0.19
N ALA A 222 28.12 -0.60 -0.89
CA ALA A 222 27.57 -0.20 -2.18
C ALA A 222 28.26 -1.00 -3.30
N ALA A 223 27.47 -1.48 -4.24
CA ALA A 223 27.95 -2.24 -5.38
C ALA A 223 27.35 -1.70 -6.68
N GLU A 224 28.06 -1.93 -7.77
CA GLU A 224 27.53 -1.83 -9.13
C GLU A 224 27.14 -3.25 -9.58
N PRO A 225 25.86 -3.63 -9.57
CA PRO A 225 25.44 -4.92 -10.08
C PRO A 225 25.74 -5.03 -11.58
N ARG A 226 25.70 -6.23 -12.12
CA ARG A 226 25.98 -6.53 -13.54
C ARG A 226 25.11 -5.74 -14.55
N SER A 227 24.05 -5.07 -14.07
CA SER A 227 23.17 -4.19 -14.87
C SER A 227 23.71 -2.76 -15.09
N GLY A 228 24.84 -2.37 -14.47
CA GLY A 228 25.36 -0.99 -14.51
C GLY A 228 24.60 0.00 -13.62
N ALA A 229 23.74 -0.47 -12.73
CA ALA A 229 23.01 0.35 -11.78
C ALA A 229 23.59 0.19 -10.37
N PHE A 230 23.68 1.27 -9.60
CA PHE A 230 24.24 1.23 -8.25
C PHE A 230 23.19 0.75 -7.24
N VAL A 231 23.64 -0.05 -6.28
CA VAL A 231 22.88 -0.50 -5.10
C VAL A 231 23.66 -0.12 -3.85
N ALA A 232 23.00 0.51 -2.88
CA ALA A 232 23.62 0.90 -1.62
C ALA A 232 22.68 0.59 -0.45
N SER A 233 23.24 0.31 0.73
CA SER A 233 22.46 -0.06 1.91
C SER A 233 23.09 0.48 3.19
N ARG A 234 22.24 0.91 4.13
CA ARG A 234 22.63 1.42 5.44
C ARG A 234 21.61 1.05 6.50
N GLN A 235 22.11 0.74 7.70
CA GLN A 235 21.28 0.63 8.88
C GLN A 235 21.27 1.95 9.65
N GLU A 236 20.09 2.32 10.16
CA GLU A 236 19.89 3.46 11.07
C GLU A 236 19.03 3.00 12.25
N GLY A 237 19.67 2.46 13.31
CA GLY A 237 19.02 1.81 14.44
C GLY A 237 18.17 0.60 14.00
N SER A 238 16.87 0.60 14.26
CA SER A 238 15.95 -0.46 13.81
C SER A 238 15.59 -0.41 12.33
N TYR A 239 16.02 0.64 11.61
CA TYR A 239 15.68 0.81 10.21
C TYR A 239 16.79 0.30 9.28
N LEU A 240 16.39 -0.30 8.19
CA LEU A 240 17.23 -0.59 7.03
C LEU A 240 16.83 0.32 5.87
N ILE A 241 17.81 0.98 5.28
CA ILE A 241 17.67 1.84 4.12
C ILE A 241 18.38 1.15 2.96
N VAL A 242 17.68 0.94 1.85
CA VAL A 242 18.25 0.37 0.62
C VAL A 242 17.93 1.27 -0.56
N VAL A 243 18.92 1.66 -1.32
CA VAL A 243 18.79 2.35 -2.61
C VAL A 243 19.10 1.36 -3.71
N LEU A 244 18.20 1.19 -4.64
CA LEU A 244 18.27 0.25 -5.76
C LEU A 244 18.28 1.04 -7.09
N GLU A 245 18.96 0.52 -8.08
CA GLU A 245 18.98 1.04 -9.47
C GLU A 245 19.40 2.52 -9.61
N SER A 246 20.24 3.00 -8.70
CA SER A 246 20.70 4.38 -8.78
C SER A 246 21.67 4.59 -9.98
N ALA A 247 21.63 5.79 -10.56
CA ALA A 247 22.45 6.15 -11.71
C ALA A 247 23.95 6.31 -11.37
N SER A 248 24.28 6.57 -10.09
CA SER A 248 25.67 6.72 -9.62
C SER A 248 25.78 6.42 -8.11
N GLY A 249 27.00 6.14 -7.66
CA GLY A 249 27.28 6.00 -6.22
C GLY A 249 27.00 7.30 -5.45
N GLU A 250 27.28 8.46 -6.02
CA GLU A 250 26.99 9.77 -5.42
C GLU A 250 25.48 9.98 -5.22
N ALA A 251 24.66 9.64 -6.21
CA ALA A 251 23.20 9.73 -6.12
C ALA A 251 22.66 8.75 -5.07
N SER A 252 23.22 7.53 -4.99
CA SER A 252 22.86 6.56 -3.95
C SER A 252 23.14 7.10 -2.55
N GLU A 253 24.33 7.63 -2.32
CA GLU A 253 24.74 8.19 -1.03
C GLU A 253 23.91 9.41 -0.64
N ALA A 254 23.62 10.31 -1.58
CA ALA A 254 22.74 11.45 -1.33
C ALA A 254 21.34 11.01 -0.85
N LEU A 255 20.76 10.01 -1.51
CA LEU A 255 19.43 9.50 -1.15
C LEU A 255 19.45 8.75 0.20
N LEU A 256 20.50 7.94 0.47
CA LEU A 256 20.71 7.30 1.77
C LEU A 256 20.81 8.33 2.90
N ASN A 257 21.60 9.39 2.74
CA ASN A 257 21.79 10.44 3.72
C ASN A 257 20.50 11.20 3.99
N SER A 258 19.75 11.53 2.93
CA SER A 258 18.45 12.19 3.06
C SER A 258 17.44 11.32 3.83
N ALA A 259 17.34 10.04 3.48
CA ALA A 259 16.47 9.09 4.16
C ALA A 259 16.86 8.89 5.64
N ALA A 260 18.15 8.72 5.94
CA ALA A 260 18.65 8.59 7.31
C ALA A 260 18.29 9.83 8.17
N THR A 261 18.43 11.03 7.61
CA THR A 261 18.07 12.27 8.30
C THR A 261 16.56 12.32 8.61
N ARG A 262 15.72 11.92 7.69
CA ARG A 262 14.26 11.87 7.89
C ARG A 262 13.86 10.84 8.96
N LEU A 263 14.45 9.65 8.93
CA LEU A 263 14.19 8.61 9.94
C LEU A 263 14.60 9.03 11.37
N GLN A 264 15.65 9.83 11.53
CA GLN A 264 16.03 10.38 12.83
C GLN A 264 14.98 11.32 13.43
N THR A 265 14.15 11.94 12.60
CA THR A 265 13.05 12.79 13.08
C THR A 265 11.85 11.99 13.63
N LEU A 266 11.65 10.76 13.16
CA LEU A 266 10.59 9.86 13.67
C LEU A 266 10.90 9.31 15.08
N ARG A 267 12.18 9.32 15.50
CA ARG A 267 12.62 8.80 16.80
C ARG A 267 12.48 9.81 17.94
N ARG A 268 12.13 11.04 17.66
CA ARG A 268 11.96 12.13 18.64
C ARG A 268 10.50 12.30 19.01
#